data_6c6961b43e2c7f4a70cd2db039608950
#
_entry.id   6c6961b43e2c7f4a70cd2db039608950
#
_cell.length_a   1.000
_cell.length_b   1.000
_cell.length_c   1.000
_cell.angle_alpha   90.00
_cell.angle_beta   90.00
_cell.angle_gamma   90.00
#
_symmetry.space_group_name_H-M   'P 1'
#
loop_
_entity.id
_entity.type
_entity.pdbx_description
1 polymer ?
#
loop_
_entity_poly.entity_id
_entity_poly.type
_entity_poly.pdbx_seq_one_letter_code
_entity_poly.pdbx_strand_id
1 'polypeptide(L)'
;HVGVTPEIACEALCEFKSVKRRMELIHSTEKLKVYDDFAHHPTAIRLAVQALRQRYPDARLWVVFEPRSNTTRRNIFQSELADALASADRAVVPAIADPEKFAKEERLDPEQLVRDIDAGGGRGVYLPTVEEIAGHVVAEAAAGDVVAILSNGGFGGLHGILLERLAEATTGK
;
A
#
# COMPACT_ATOMS: atom_id res chain seq x y z
N HIS A 1 -27.61 23.87 2.39
CA HIS A 1 -28.41 24.89 2.87
C HIS A 1 -28.37 25.10 4.39
N VAL A 2 -27.18 24.95 4.95
CA VAL A 2 -26.90 25.12 6.37
C VAL A 2 -26.27 26.50 6.68
N GLY A 3 -26.30 27.45 5.74
CA GLY A 3 -25.81 28.83 5.91
C GLY A 3 -24.28 28.97 5.90
N VAL A 4 -23.53 27.92 5.52
CA VAL A 4 -22.07 27.96 5.38
C VAL A 4 -21.73 28.39 3.94
N THR A 5 -20.90 29.44 3.79
CA THR A 5 -20.44 29.86 2.46
C THR A 5 -19.33 28.92 1.95
N PRO A 6 -19.09 28.86 0.62
CA PRO A 6 -17.99 28.07 0.07
C PRO A 6 -16.62 28.44 0.66
N GLU A 7 -16.38 29.72 0.94
CA GLU A 7 -15.12 30.23 1.49
C GLU A 7 -14.88 29.66 2.89
N ILE A 8 -15.88 29.73 3.78
CA ILE A 8 -15.81 29.16 5.14
C ILE A 8 -15.63 27.64 5.07
N ALA A 9 -16.32 26.96 4.13
CA ALA A 9 -16.15 25.54 3.95
C ALA A 9 -14.73 25.17 3.49
N CYS A 10 -14.14 25.94 2.57
CA CYS A 10 -12.76 25.76 2.12
C CYS A 10 -11.75 25.98 3.25
N GLU A 11 -11.90 27.05 4.04
CA GLU A 11 -11.05 27.29 5.21
C GLU A 11 -11.08 26.11 6.18
N ALA A 12 -12.28 25.65 6.55
CA ALA A 12 -12.46 24.50 7.44
C ALA A 12 -11.84 23.21 6.88
N LEU A 13 -11.92 22.99 5.56
CA LEU A 13 -11.30 21.84 4.90
C LEU A 13 -9.77 21.92 4.87
N CYS A 14 -9.18 23.13 4.81
CA CYS A 14 -7.73 23.30 4.90
C CYS A 14 -7.18 22.91 6.30
N GLU A 15 -7.98 23.10 7.35
CA GLU A 15 -7.62 22.71 8.71
C GLU A 15 -7.99 21.25 9.05
N PHE A 16 -8.76 20.60 8.17
CA PHE A 16 -9.24 19.25 8.41
C PHE A 16 -8.09 18.25 8.42
N LYS A 17 -7.83 17.66 9.58
CA LYS A 17 -6.93 16.52 9.71
C LYS A 17 -7.65 15.29 9.18
N SER A 18 -7.14 14.70 8.11
CA SER A 18 -7.70 13.53 7.46
C SER A 18 -8.12 12.43 8.45
N VAL A 19 -8.99 11.55 8.00
CA VAL A 19 -9.39 10.34 8.74
C VAL A 19 -8.22 9.37 8.77
N LYS A 20 -8.01 8.68 9.90
CA LYS A 20 -7.01 7.62 10.03
C LYS A 20 -7.16 6.60 8.91
N ARG A 21 -6.02 6.11 8.39
CA ARG A 21 -5.97 5.12 7.33
C ARG A 21 -6.70 5.53 6.03
N ARG A 22 -6.66 6.84 5.72
CA ARG A 22 -7.10 7.42 4.45
C ARG A 22 -5.99 8.32 3.94
N MET A 23 -5.05 7.74 3.19
CA MET A 23 -3.81 8.40 2.76
C MET A 23 -3.10 9.09 3.94
N GLU A 24 -3.09 8.41 5.10
CA GLU A 24 -2.47 8.90 6.33
C GLU A 24 -0.95 8.82 6.21
N LEU A 25 -0.26 9.95 6.30
CA LEU A 25 1.19 9.99 6.31
C LEU A 25 1.68 9.60 7.71
N ILE A 26 2.18 8.37 7.85
CA ILE A 26 2.64 7.80 9.14
C ILE A 26 4.14 7.94 9.37
N HIS A 27 4.92 8.19 8.31
CA HIS A 27 6.36 8.46 8.38
C HIS A 27 6.78 9.41 7.28
N SER A 28 7.64 10.38 7.63
CA SER A 28 8.17 11.34 6.66
C SER A 28 9.58 11.76 7.03
N THR A 29 10.50 11.43 6.16
CA THR A 29 11.88 11.93 6.16
C THR A 29 12.22 12.39 4.74
N GLU A 30 13.38 13.01 4.55
CA GLU A 30 13.90 13.30 3.21
C GLU A 30 14.12 12.03 2.38
N LYS A 31 14.42 10.92 3.07
CA LYS A 31 14.70 9.63 2.43
C LYS A 31 13.42 8.90 2.02
N LEU A 32 12.40 8.87 2.87
CA LEU A 32 11.24 8.00 2.68
C LEU A 32 9.98 8.61 3.27
N LYS A 33 8.87 8.49 2.54
CA LYS A 33 7.52 8.75 3.06
C LYS A 33 6.73 7.45 3.08
N VAL A 34 5.99 7.20 4.17
CA VAL A 34 5.14 6.02 4.30
C VAL A 34 3.71 6.47 4.59
N TYR A 35 2.79 5.98 3.77
CA TYR A 35 1.36 6.20 3.88
C TYR A 35 0.65 4.92 4.32
N ASP A 36 -0.35 5.05 5.18
CA ASP A 36 -1.33 4.01 5.50
C ASP A 36 -2.68 4.34 4.84
N ASP A 37 -3.22 3.38 4.09
CA ASP A 37 -4.53 3.54 3.45
C ASP A 37 -5.36 2.25 3.53
N PHE A 38 -6.66 2.43 3.68
CA PHE A 38 -7.63 1.33 3.78
C PHE A 38 -8.00 0.69 2.43
N ALA A 39 -7.43 1.17 1.33
CA ALA A 39 -7.70 0.65 -0.01
C ALA A 39 -7.40 -0.87 -0.07
N HIS A 40 -8.37 -1.63 -0.53
CA HIS A 40 -8.26 -3.09 -0.66
C HIS A 40 -9.02 -3.64 -1.88
N HIS A 41 -9.77 -2.81 -2.59
CA HIS A 41 -10.42 -3.15 -3.86
C HIS A 41 -9.58 -2.59 -5.02
N PRO A 42 -9.47 -3.27 -6.18
CA PRO A 42 -8.64 -2.82 -7.30
C PRO A 42 -8.85 -1.35 -7.69
N THR A 43 -10.11 -0.90 -7.74
CA THR A 43 -10.45 0.50 -8.03
C THR A 43 -9.86 1.46 -6.98
N ALA A 44 -9.98 1.12 -5.68
CA ALA A 44 -9.46 1.96 -4.60
C ALA A 44 -7.92 1.99 -4.60
N ILE A 45 -7.28 0.85 -4.87
CA ILE A 45 -5.81 0.74 -5.03
C ILE A 45 -5.35 1.66 -6.15
N ARG A 46 -5.98 1.58 -7.33
CA ARG A 46 -5.64 2.43 -8.48
C ARG A 46 -5.78 3.92 -8.17
N LEU A 47 -6.86 4.31 -7.51
CA LEU A 47 -7.08 5.71 -7.09
C LEU A 47 -6.04 6.18 -6.07
N ALA A 48 -5.65 5.34 -5.11
CA ALA A 48 -4.61 5.65 -4.15
C ALA A 48 -3.24 5.88 -4.83
N VAL A 49 -2.87 4.98 -5.76
CA VAL A 49 -1.63 5.12 -6.55
C VAL A 49 -1.66 6.38 -7.40
N GLN A 50 -2.79 6.66 -8.09
CA GLN A 50 -2.95 7.88 -8.89
C GLN A 50 -2.81 9.15 -8.05
N ALA A 51 -3.42 9.18 -6.87
CA ALA A 51 -3.31 10.33 -5.95
C ALA A 51 -1.85 10.55 -5.49
N LEU A 52 -1.12 9.48 -5.18
CA LEU A 52 0.30 9.57 -4.83
C LEU A 52 1.15 10.01 -6.03
N ARG A 53 0.88 9.50 -7.23
CA ARG A 53 1.59 9.90 -8.44
C ARG A 53 1.39 11.38 -8.76
N GLN A 54 0.17 11.91 -8.58
CA GLN A 54 -0.11 13.33 -8.74
C GLN A 54 0.63 14.19 -7.72
N ARG A 55 0.72 13.71 -6.48
CA ARG A 55 1.40 14.43 -5.39
C ARG A 55 2.93 14.35 -5.48
N TYR A 56 3.44 13.25 -6.01
CA TYR A 56 4.86 12.93 -6.09
C TYR A 56 5.20 12.41 -7.51
N PRO A 57 5.18 13.26 -8.53
CA PRO A 57 5.30 12.84 -9.93
C PRO A 57 6.63 12.14 -10.24
N ASP A 58 7.72 12.54 -9.58
CA ASP A 58 9.07 12.05 -9.80
C ASP A 58 9.50 10.97 -8.81
N ALA A 59 8.66 10.65 -7.81
CA ALA A 59 8.99 9.64 -6.81
C ALA A 59 8.79 8.22 -7.36
N ARG A 60 9.64 7.30 -6.93
CA ARG A 60 9.39 5.88 -7.09
C ARG A 60 8.32 5.46 -6.09
N LEU A 61 7.18 4.99 -6.60
CA LEU A 61 6.03 4.59 -5.79
C LEU A 61 6.05 3.09 -5.50
N TRP A 62 5.94 2.75 -4.23
CA TRP A 62 5.78 1.39 -3.74
C TRP A 62 4.37 1.18 -3.24
N VAL A 63 3.80 0.04 -3.55
CA VAL A 63 2.57 -0.45 -2.92
C VAL A 63 2.88 -1.74 -2.18
N VAL A 64 2.59 -1.76 -0.88
CA VAL A 64 2.62 -2.96 -0.03
C VAL A 64 1.18 -3.34 0.24
N PHE A 65 0.67 -4.36 -0.43
CA PHE A 65 -0.75 -4.70 -0.44
C PHE A 65 -1.05 -5.96 0.37
N GLU A 66 -2.00 -5.90 1.32
CA GLU A 66 -2.51 -7.05 2.06
C GLU A 66 -3.82 -7.58 1.43
N PRO A 67 -3.83 -8.76 0.81
CA PRO A 67 -5.07 -9.44 0.41
C PRO A 67 -5.76 -10.05 1.63
N ARG A 68 -6.63 -9.29 2.31
CA ARG A 68 -7.22 -9.66 3.60
C ARG A 68 -8.72 -9.93 3.55
N SER A 69 -9.47 -9.19 2.73
CA SER A 69 -10.93 -9.37 2.65
C SER A 69 -11.27 -10.74 2.07
N ASN A 70 -12.48 -11.24 2.34
CA ASN A 70 -12.93 -12.50 1.76
C ASN A 70 -12.86 -12.51 0.24
N THR A 71 -13.02 -11.36 -0.39
CA THR A 71 -12.97 -11.21 -1.86
C THR A 71 -11.54 -11.18 -2.38
N THR A 72 -10.64 -10.46 -1.71
CA THR A 72 -9.24 -10.31 -2.16
C THR A 72 -8.34 -11.50 -1.80
N ARG A 73 -8.76 -12.37 -0.89
CA ARG A 73 -8.10 -13.66 -0.63
C ARG A 73 -8.50 -14.75 -1.64
N ARG A 74 -9.49 -14.46 -2.49
CA ARG A 74 -9.94 -15.33 -3.58
C ARG A 74 -9.48 -14.77 -4.91
N ASN A 75 -9.42 -15.61 -5.93
CA ASN A 75 -8.98 -15.25 -7.28
C ASN A 75 -9.99 -14.41 -8.08
N ILE A 76 -11.08 -13.95 -7.43
CA ILE A 76 -12.14 -13.17 -8.06
C ILE A 76 -11.61 -11.91 -8.76
N PHE A 77 -10.61 -11.26 -8.14
CA PHE A 77 -9.97 -10.05 -8.65
C PHE A 77 -8.50 -10.26 -9.02
N GLN A 78 -8.08 -11.49 -9.35
CA GLN A 78 -6.68 -11.80 -9.64
C GLN A 78 -6.10 -10.84 -10.70
N SER A 79 -6.77 -10.71 -11.83
CA SER A 79 -6.36 -9.86 -12.96
C SER A 79 -6.46 -8.37 -12.63
N GLU A 80 -7.58 -7.92 -12.06
CA GLU A 80 -7.80 -6.52 -11.75
C GLU A 80 -6.87 -6.01 -10.64
N LEU A 81 -6.46 -6.89 -9.71
CA LEU A 81 -5.44 -6.58 -8.72
C LEU A 81 -4.07 -6.42 -9.38
N ALA A 82 -3.71 -7.32 -10.31
CA ALA A 82 -2.46 -7.20 -11.06
C ALA A 82 -2.38 -5.86 -11.80
N ASP A 83 -3.42 -5.49 -12.54
CA ASP A 83 -3.49 -4.21 -13.26
C ASP A 83 -3.39 -3.00 -12.33
N ALA A 84 -4.09 -3.06 -11.17
CA ALA A 84 -4.08 -1.98 -10.21
C ALA A 84 -2.71 -1.81 -9.56
N LEU A 85 -2.06 -2.92 -9.18
CA LEU A 85 -0.74 -2.93 -8.53
C LEU A 85 0.39 -2.59 -9.51
N ALA A 86 0.29 -3.00 -10.78
CA ALA A 86 1.24 -2.65 -11.83
C ALA A 86 1.30 -1.14 -12.14
N SER A 87 0.31 -0.36 -11.70
CA SER A 87 0.33 1.11 -11.82
C SER A 87 1.36 1.79 -10.89
N ALA A 88 1.90 1.06 -9.91
CA ALA A 88 3.03 1.48 -9.09
C ALA A 88 4.36 0.98 -9.67
N ASP A 89 5.48 1.62 -9.30
CA ASP A 89 6.81 1.20 -9.74
C ASP A 89 7.27 -0.10 -9.04
N ARG A 90 6.77 -0.35 -7.84
CA ARG A 90 7.04 -1.54 -7.03
C ARG A 90 5.76 -2.00 -6.34
N ALA A 91 5.53 -3.29 -6.33
CA ALA A 91 4.43 -3.91 -5.61
C ALA A 91 4.94 -5.08 -4.75
N VAL A 92 4.59 -5.09 -3.48
CA VAL A 92 4.93 -6.17 -2.54
C VAL A 92 3.65 -6.87 -2.11
N VAL A 93 3.63 -8.18 -2.27
CA VAL A 93 2.47 -9.03 -1.98
C VAL A 93 2.86 -10.10 -0.96
N PRO A 94 2.18 -10.21 0.18
CA PRO A 94 2.40 -11.24 1.20
C PRO A 94 1.73 -12.57 0.86
N ALA A 95 1.97 -13.58 1.68
CA ALA A 95 1.14 -14.77 1.73
C ALA A 95 -0.31 -14.41 2.12
N ILE A 96 -1.26 -15.20 1.64
CA ILE A 96 -2.67 -15.06 2.02
C ILE A 96 -2.84 -15.58 3.46
N ALA A 97 -3.51 -14.80 4.30
CA ALA A 97 -3.89 -15.25 5.64
C ALA A 97 -5.00 -16.32 5.55
N ASP A 98 -4.89 -17.35 6.39
CA ASP A 98 -5.88 -18.44 6.52
C ASP A 98 -6.28 -19.06 5.15
N PRO A 99 -5.33 -19.53 4.33
CA PRO A 99 -5.66 -20.02 2.98
C PRO A 99 -6.57 -21.26 3.02
N GLU A 100 -6.54 -22.03 4.12
CA GLU A 100 -7.37 -23.22 4.31
C GLU A 100 -8.88 -22.93 4.40
N LYS A 101 -9.27 -21.68 4.62
CA LYS A 101 -10.68 -21.24 4.62
C LYS A 101 -11.34 -21.25 3.23
N PHE A 102 -10.56 -21.43 2.17
CA PHE A 102 -11.02 -21.43 0.78
C PHE A 102 -10.54 -22.68 0.06
N ALA A 103 -11.33 -23.17 -0.91
CA ALA A 103 -10.88 -24.22 -1.82
C ALA A 103 -9.64 -23.73 -2.60
N LYS A 104 -8.70 -24.64 -2.89
CA LYS A 104 -7.42 -24.28 -3.51
C LYS A 104 -7.60 -23.52 -4.84
N GLU A 105 -8.58 -23.94 -5.61
CA GLU A 105 -8.91 -23.39 -6.92
C GLU A 105 -9.55 -21.99 -6.87
N GLU A 106 -10.03 -21.60 -5.70
CA GLU A 106 -10.67 -20.30 -5.48
C GLU A 106 -9.73 -19.26 -4.85
N ARG A 107 -8.52 -19.66 -4.43
CA ARG A 107 -7.59 -18.78 -3.75
C ARG A 107 -6.94 -17.81 -4.72
N LEU A 108 -6.70 -16.59 -4.26
CA LEU A 108 -5.70 -15.73 -4.89
C LEU A 108 -4.36 -16.48 -4.93
N ASP A 109 -3.68 -16.44 -6.04
CA ASP A 109 -2.30 -16.93 -6.18
C ASP A 109 -1.34 -15.74 -6.11
N PRO A 110 -0.64 -15.51 -4.98
CA PRO A 110 0.25 -14.37 -4.83
C PRO A 110 1.46 -14.41 -5.77
N GLU A 111 1.98 -15.60 -6.07
CA GLU A 111 3.11 -15.73 -6.99
C GLU A 111 2.69 -15.46 -8.43
N GLN A 112 1.50 -15.94 -8.84
CA GLN A 112 0.94 -15.57 -10.13
C GLN A 112 0.63 -14.09 -10.21
N LEU A 113 0.10 -13.50 -9.11
CA LEU A 113 -0.16 -12.06 -9.05
C LEU A 113 1.11 -11.24 -9.30
N VAL A 114 2.23 -11.64 -8.72
CA VAL A 114 3.54 -11.01 -8.95
C VAL A 114 3.97 -11.12 -10.42
N ARG A 115 3.84 -12.30 -11.02
CA ARG A 115 4.14 -12.49 -12.45
C ARG A 115 3.27 -11.60 -13.35
N ASP A 116 1.99 -11.48 -13.02
CA ASP A 116 1.04 -10.66 -13.79
C ASP A 116 1.35 -9.16 -13.63
N ILE A 117 1.77 -8.72 -12.43
CA ILE A 117 2.25 -7.35 -12.18
C ILE A 117 3.48 -7.03 -13.05
N ASP A 118 4.44 -7.95 -13.11
CA ASP A 118 5.65 -7.78 -13.93
C ASP A 118 5.30 -7.72 -15.43
N ALA A 119 4.38 -8.56 -15.88
CA ALA A 119 3.88 -8.52 -17.26
C ALA A 119 3.14 -7.21 -17.58
N GLY A 120 2.49 -6.59 -16.59
CA GLY A 120 1.81 -5.29 -16.68
C GLY A 120 2.76 -4.08 -16.65
N GLY A 121 4.07 -4.29 -16.52
CA GLY A 121 5.10 -3.23 -16.51
C GLY A 121 5.47 -2.70 -15.13
N GLY A 122 4.86 -3.20 -14.04
CA GLY A 122 5.29 -2.98 -12.67
C GLY A 122 6.50 -3.85 -12.30
N ARG A 123 6.87 -3.82 -11.02
CA ARG A 123 7.81 -4.77 -10.43
C ARG A 123 7.19 -5.39 -9.19
N GLY A 124 6.78 -6.64 -9.29
CA GLY A 124 6.20 -7.40 -8.21
C GLY A 124 7.24 -8.16 -7.40
N VAL A 125 7.01 -8.27 -6.09
CA VAL A 125 7.80 -9.13 -5.20
C VAL A 125 6.84 -9.86 -4.25
N TYR A 126 6.99 -11.19 -4.17
CA TYR A 126 6.29 -12.00 -3.18
C TYR A 126 7.17 -12.17 -1.95
N LEU A 127 6.69 -11.71 -0.80
CA LEU A 127 7.36 -11.83 0.49
C LEU A 127 6.34 -12.34 1.51
N PRO A 128 6.43 -13.61 1.95
CA PRO A 128 5.37 -14.24 2.72
C PRO A 128 5.08 -13.62 4.09
N THR A 129 6.06 -13.00 4.74
CA THR A 129 5.95 -12.49 6.11
C THR A 129 6.12 -10.98 6.19
N VAL A 130 5.56 -10.36 7.24
CA VAL A 130 5.69 -8.93 7.49
C VAL A 130 7.12 -8.52 7.83
N GLU A 131 7.89 -9.41 8.43
CA GLU A 131 9.30 -9.22 8.75
C GLU A 131 10.16 -9.12 7.48
N GLU A 132 9.90 -9.99 6.49
CA GLU A 132 10.56 -9.96 5.18
C GLU A 132 10.19 -8.70 4.42
N ILE A 133 8.91 -8.31 4.44
CA ILE A 133 8.42 -7.09 3.81
C ILE A 133 9.13 -5.87 4.40
N ALA A 134 9.12 -5.73 5.73
CA ALA A 134 9.77 -4.59 6.39
C ALA A 134 11.28 -4.55 6.09
N GLY A 135 11.96 -5.71 6.15
CA GLY A 135 13.37 -5.81 5.80
C GLY A 135 13.67 -5.41 4.36
N HIS A 136 12.85 -5.86 3.42
CA HIS A 136 12.98 -5.54 2.00
C HIS A 136 12.77 -4.04 1.74
N VAL A 137 11.73 -3.44 2.30
CA VAL A 137 11.49 -1.99 2.15
C VAL A 137 12.64 -1.18 2.71
N VAL A 138 13.15 -1.51 3.90
CA VAL A 138 14.29 -0.79 4.51
C VAL A 138 15.57 -0.92 3.68
N ALA A 139 15.83 -2.09 3.11
CA ALA A 139 17.04 -2.36 2.32
C ALA A 139 16.99 -1.71 0.93
N GLU A 140 15.83 -1.74 0.26
CA GLU A 140 15.70 -1.40 -1.15
C GLU A 140 15.17 0.03 -1.39
N ALA A 141 14.55 0.66 -0.38
CA ALA A 141 14.04 2.02 -0.53
C ALA A 141 15.16 3.04 -0.67
N ALA A 142 15.06 3.87 -1.68
CA ALA A 142 16.00 4.94 -1.98
C ALA A 142 15.47 6.31 -1.50
N ALA A 143 16.36 7.31 -1.53
CA ALA A 143 15.96 8.67 -1.20
C ALA A 143 14.89 9.18 -2.17
N GLY A 144 13.81 9.74 -1.60
CA GLY A 144 12.67 10.25 -2.36
C GLY A 144 11.56 9.25 -2.63
N ASP A 145 11.71 7.98 -2.24
CA ASP A 145 10.66 6.97 -2.40
C ASP A 145 9.42 7.28 -1.57
N VAL A 146 8.28 6.82 -2.08
CA VAL A 146 6.99 6.88 -1.39
C VAL A 146 6.41 5.47 -1.31
N VAL A 147 6.12 4.99 -0.11
CA VAL A 147 5.55 3.68 0.17
C VAL A 147 4.10 3.85 0.64
N ALA A 148 3.18 3.17 -0.01
CA ALA A 148 1.79 3.04 0.42
C ALA A 148 1.54 1.64 0.97
N ILE A 149 1.17 1.53 2.23
CA ILE A 149 0.70 0.30 2.85
C ILE A 149 -0.82 0.26 2.70
N LEU A 150 -1.31 -0.69 1.91
CA LEU A 150 -2.73 -0.81 1.57
C LEU A 150 -3.33 -2.06 2.24
N SER A 151 -4.17 -1.84 3.24
CA SER A 151 -4.79 -2.92 4.00
C SER A 151 -6.10 -2.48 4.66
N ASN A 152 -7.10 -3.36 4.67
CA ASN A 152 -8.32 -3.17 5.47
C ASN A 152 -8.23 -3.82 6.86
N GLY A 153 -7.03 -4.19 7.31
CA GLY A 153 -6.77 -4.80 8.61
C GLY A 153 -5.51 -4.28 9.28
N GLY A 154 -5.00 -5.02 10.25
CA GLY A 154 -3.78 -4.67 10.99
C GLY A 154 -2.48 -5.06 10.31
N PHE A 155 -2.54 -5.75 9.18
CA PHE A 155 -1.41 -6.23 8.38
C PHE A 155 -0.27 -6.84 9.23
N GLY A 156 -0.66 -7.73 10.17
CA GLY A 156 0.32 -8.41 11.04
C GLY A 156 1.22 -7.49 11.86
N GLY A 157 0.85 -6.21 12.04
CA GLY A 157 1.69 -5.24 12.73
C GLY A 157 2.79 -4.61 11.86
N LEU A 158 2.77 -4.81 10.53
CA LEU A 158 3.76 -4.31 9.60
C LEU A 158 4.11 -2.83 9.81
N HIS A 159 3.12 -1.98 10.09
CA HIS A 159 3.34 -0.55 10.33
C HIS A 159 4.35 -0.29 11.46
N GLY A 160 4.15 -0.93 12.61
CA GLY A 160 5.07 -0.82 13.76
C GLY A 160 6.47 -1.34 13.44
N ILE A 161 6.54 -2.57 12.90
CA ILE A 161 7.80 -3.23 12.54
C ILE A 161 8.61 -2.39 11.55
N LEU A 162 7.95 -1.84 10.53
CA LEU A 162 8.61 -1.01 9.53
C LEU A 162 9.14 0.29 10.13
N LEU A 163 8.32 0.98 10.96
CA LEU A 163 8.73 2.24 11.57
C LEU A 163 9.89 2.05 12.55
N GLU A 164 9.89 0.98 13.33
CA GLU A 164 11.01 0.62 14.23
C GLU A 164 12.30 0.41 13.44
N ARG A 165 12.28 -0.40 12.40
CA ARG A 165 13.47 -0.66 11.55
C ARG A 165 13.96 0.58 10.82
N LEU A 166 13.07 1.46 10.38
CA LEU A 166 13.46 2.74 9.77
C LEU A 166 14.15 3.66 10.78
N ALA A 167 13.68 3.68 12.03
CA ALA A 167 14.32 4.44 13.11
C ALA A 167 15.72 3.89 13.42
N GLU A 168 15.87 2.57 13.54
CA GLU A 168 17.18 1.90 13.75
C GLU A 168 18.17 2.20 12.62
N ALA A 169 17.72 2.12 11.36
CA ALA A 169 18.56 2.41 10.20
C ALA A 169 19.02 3.89 10.13
N THR A 170 18.31 4.79 10.80
CA THR A 170 18.66 6.21 10.87
C THR A 170 19.65 6.50 12.00
N THR A 171 19.61 5.73 13.09
CA THR A 171 20.47 5.91 14.27
C THR A 171 21.81 5.15 14.18
N GLY A 172 21.90 4.16 13.30
CA GLY A 172 23.10 3.33 13.10
C GLY A 172 24.17 3.91 12.16
N LYS A 173 24.07 5.19 11.82
CA LYS A 173 25.06 6.01 11.13
C LYS A 173 25.56 7.08 12.08
#